data_3245561847cb40a35fe8ffc36b24f5dd
#
_entry.id   3245561847cb40a35fe8ffc36b24f5dd
#
_cell.length_a   1.000
_cell.length_b   1.000
_cell.length_c   1.000
_cell.angle_alpha   90.00
_cell.angle_beta   90.00
_cell.angle_gamma   90.00
#
_symmetry.space_group_name_H-M   'P 1'
#
loop_
_entity.id
_entity.type
_entity.pdbx_description
1 polymer ?
#
loop_
_entity_poly.entity_id
_entity_poly.type
_entity_poly.pdbx_seq_one_letter_code
_entity_poly.pdbx_strand_id
1 'polypeptide(L)'
;MPRTATADRVERDALLEFLRPRHKAVLVTRRREAGLQLSPVTCGVDGEGRIVVSTYPQRAKVTNARRTSAVSLCVLSDDFDGPWVQVDGEAEVLDLPEALEPLVDYYRAISGEHPDWAEYRAAMVRQGKSLLRITVTGWGPIATGGFPPDVVDKL
;
A
#
# COMPACT_ATOMS: atom_id res chain seq x y z
N MET A 1 6.80 30.98 -0.83
CA MET A 1 5.80 30.99 0.26
C MET A 1 6.01 29.78 1.16
N PRO A 2 6.04 29.97 2.46
CA PRO A 2 6.10 28.83 3.36
C PRO A 2 4.81 28.01 3.22
N ARG A 3 4.97 26.67 3.24
CA ARG A 3 3.83 25.76 3.11
C ARG A 3 3.25 25.46 4.49
N THR A 4 1.93 25.64 4.61
CA THR A 4 1.21 25.28 5.84
C THR A 4 0.93 23.77 5.85
N ALA A 5 1.19 23.12 6.97
CA ALA A 5 0.80 21.73 7.17
C ALA A 5 -0.71 21.57 7.17
N THR A 6 -1.19 20.48 6.58
CA THR A 6 -2.62 20.13 6.55
C THR A 6 -2.83 18.73 7.11
N ALA A 7 -4.03 18.49 7.63
CA ALA A 7 -4.46 17.18 8.11
C ALA A 7 -5.97 17.07 7.97
N ASP A 8 -6.44 16.40 6.94
CA ASP A 8 -7.85 16.33 6.59
C ASP A 8 -8.37 14.90 6.83
N ARG A 9 -9.29 14.77 7.79
CA ARG A 9 -9.97 13.49 8.03
C ARG A 9 -11.00 13.25 6.94
N VAL A 10 -11.02 12.03 6.42
CA VAL A 10 -11.90 11.65 5.31
C VAL A 10 -12.61 10.34 5.60
N GLU A 11 -13.75 10.14 4.96
CA GLU A 11 -14.47 8.88 4.96
C GLU A 11 -13.84 7.90 3.95
N ARG A 12 -14.31 6.65 3.98
CA ARG A 12 -13.75 5.56 3.19
C ARG A 12 -13.68 5.86 1.69
N ASP A 13 -14.75 6.38 1.10
CA ASP A 13 -14.77 6.62 -0.35
C ASP A 13 -13.72 7.65 -0.77
N ALA A 14 -13.55 8.71 0.00
CA ALA A 14 -12.53 9.71 -0.26
C ALA A 14 -11.11 9.16 -0.01
N LEU A 15 -10.94 8.27 0.97
CA LEU A 15 -9.68 7.57 1.18
C LEU A 15 -9.32 6.73 -0.04
N LEU A 16 -10.26 5.92 -0.55
CA LEU A 16 -10.00 5.07 -1.71
C LEU A 16 -9.70 5.88 -2.96
N GLU A 17 -10.40 6.99 -3.16
CA GLU A 17 -10.13 7.92 -4.26
C GLU A 17 -8.70 8.47 -4.18
N PHE A 18 -8.24 8.79 -2.97
CA PHE A 18 -6.88 9.25 -2.72
C PHE A 18 -5.85 8.15 -3.00
N LEU A 19 -6.12 6.92 -2.56
CA LEU A 19 -5.20 5.79 -2.67
C LEU A 19 -5.02 5.28 -4.11
N ARG A 20 -6.10 5.24 -4.91
CA ARG A 20 -6.08 4.62 -6.24
C ARG A 20 -4.94 5.07 -7.16
N PRO A 21 -4.64 6.37 -7.29
CA PRO A 21 -3.53 6.81 -8.15
C PRO A 21 -2.15 6.75 -7.47
N ARG A 22 -2.07 6.34 -6.21
CA ARG A 22 -0.83 6.35 -5.43
C ARG A 22 -0.31 4.96 -5.22
N HIS A 23 0.86 4.68 -5.80
CA HIS A 23 1.40 3.32 -5.86
C HIS A 23 2.68 3.15 -5.05
N LYS A 24 3.14 4.19 -4.38
CA LYS A 24 4.34 4.16 -3.54
C LYS A 24 3.95 4.18 -2.07
N ALA A 25 4.39 3.16 -1.36
CA ALA A 25 4.10 3.07 0.07
C ALA A 25 5.28 2.46 0.82
N VAL A 26 5.31 2.69 2.12
CA VAL A 26 6.15 1.94 3.05
C VAL A 26 5.23 1.02 3.82
N LEU A 27 5.47 -0.29 3.71
CA LEU A 27 4.71 -1.31 4.44
C LEU A 27 5.43 -1.64 5.73
N VAL A 28 4.67 -1.68 6.82
CA VAL A 28 5.16 -1.98 8.16
C VAL A 28 4.54 -3.28 8.63
N THR A 29 5.40 -4.26 8.94
CA THR A 29 5.00 -5.55 9.49
C THR A 29 5.71 -5.78 10.82
N ARG A 30 5.21 -6.72 11.63
CA ARG A 30 5.74 -6.99 12.97
C ARG A 30 6.72 -8.15 12.92
N ARG A 31 7.92 -7.95 13.50
CA ARG A 31 8.89 -9.02 13.67
C ARG A 31 8.40 -10.03 14.71
N ARG A 32 9.00 -11.22 14.70
CA ARG A 32 8.63 -12.30 15.61
C ARG A 32 8.73 -11.90 17.09
N GLU A 33 9.81 -11.24 17.47
CA GLU A 33 10.07 -10.88 18.87
C GLU A 33 9.64 -9.45 19.15
N ALA A 34 10.47 -8.51 18.87
CA ALA A 34 10.19 -7.09 19.08
C ALA A 34 10.64 -6.29 17.88
N GLY A 35 9.99 -5.16 17.67
CA GLY A 35 10.32 -4.24 16.60
C GLY A 35 9.49 -4.45 15.35
N LEU A 36 9.74 -3.57 14.40
CA LEU A 36 8.99 -3.48 13.15
C LEU A 36 9.93 -3.69 11.96
N GLN A 37 9.39 -4.30 10.91
CA GLN A 37 10.09 -4.40 9.64
C GLN A 37 9.39 -3.48 8.64
N LEU A 38 10.15 -2.58 8.04
CA LEU A 38 9.64 -1.59 7.09
C LEU A 38 10.27 -1.84 5.73
N SER A 39 9.46 -1.79 4.68
CA SER A 39 9.97 -1.90 3.31
C SER A 39 9.16 -1.04 2.34
N PRO A 40 9.82 -0.37 1.38
CA PRO A 40 9.13 0.25 0.27
C PRO A 40 8.43 -0.81 -0.58
N VAL A 41 7.21 -0.52 -0.99
CA VAL A 41 6.41 -1.43 -1.82
C VAL A 41 5.69 -0.63 -2.90
N THR A 42 5.38 -1.31 -4.00
CA THR A 42 4.45 -0.80 -4.99
C THR A 42 3.07 -1.37 -4.69
N CYS A 43 2.09 -0.51 -4.49
CA CYS A 43 0.74 -0.93 -4.10
C CYS A 43 -0.31 -0.47 -5.09
N GLY A 44 -1.42 -1.18 -5.10
CA GLY A 44 -2.63 -0.83 -5.82
C GLY A 44 -3.85 -1.03 -4.94
N VAL A 45 -5.01 -0.66 -5.46
CA VAL A 45 -6.30 -0.88 -4.79
C VAL A 45 -7.14 -1.77 -5.71
N ASP A 46 -7.64 -2.89 -5.19
CA ASP A 46 -8.46 -3.80 -5.95
C ASP A 46 -9.93 -3.33 -6.06
N GLY A 47 -10.75 -4.09 -6.79
CA GLY A 47 -12.16 -3.73 -7.00
C GLY A 47 -13.01 -3.72 -5.73
N GLU A 48 -12.53 -4.29 -4.63
CA GLU A 48 -13.22 -4.32 -3.34
C GLU A 48 -12.64 -3.32 -2.34
N GLY A 49 -11.72 -2.46 -2.77
CA GLY A 49 -11.13 -1.43 -1.92
C GLY A 49 -10.05 -1.96 -1.00
N ARG A 50 -9.45 -3.10 -1.29
CA ARG A 50 -8.32 -3.65 -0.53
C ARG A 50 -7.02 -3.19 -1.16
N ILE A 51 -6.01 -2.98 -0.32
CA ILE A 51 -4.66 -2.65 -0.79
C ILE A 51 -3.95 -3.95 -1.14
N VAL A 52 -3.33 -4.00 -2.31
CA VAL A 52 -2.65 -5.19 -2.83
C VAL A 52 -1.20 -4.88 -3.15
N VAL A 53 -0.32 -5.82 -2.84
CA VAL A 53 1.13 -5.72 -3.04
C VAL A 53 1.65 -7.05 -3.58
N SER A 54 2.28 -7.02 -4.75
CA SER A 54 2.96 -8.18 -5.31
C SER A 54 4.32 -8.39 -4.62
N THR A 55 4.63 -9.61 -4.29
CA THR A 55 5.85 -9.95 -3.56
C THR A 55 6.27 -11.40 -3.82
N TYR A 56 7.20 -11.88 -3.04
CA TYR A 56 7.69 -13.26 -3.07
C TYR A 56 7.51 -13.90 -1.71
N PRO A 57 7.21 -15.22 -1.65
CA PRO A 57 6.92 -15.89 -0.37
C PRO A 57 8.09 -15.87 0.63
N GLN A 58 9.33 -15.69 0.15
CA GLN A 58 10.53 -15.68 1.01
C GLN A 58 10.83 -14.33 1.66
N ARG A 59 10.13 -13.27 1.26
CA ARG A 59 10.39 -11.92 1.81
C ARG A 59 9.97 -11.83 3.27
N ALA A 60 10.73 -11.07 4.06
CA ALA A 60 10.47 -10.88 5.50
C ALA A 60 9.05 -10.40 5.77
N LYS A 61 8.55 -9.45 4.97
CA LYS A 61 7.19 -8.93 5.12
C LYS A 61 6.13 -10.01 5.00
N VAL A 62 6.35 -11.00 4.15
CA VAL A 62 5.42 -12.13 3.96
C VAL A 62 5.44 -13.05 5.17
N THR A 63 6.62 -13.44 5.61
CA THR A 63 6.79 -14.27 6.82
C THR A 63 6.15 -13.60 8.02
N ASN A 64 6.36 -12.29 8.18
CA ASN A 64 5.79 -11.52 9.27
C ASN A 64 4.26 -11.45 9.17
N ALA A 65 3.72 -11.19 7.98
CA ALA A 65 2.27 -11.10 7.76
C ALA A 65 1.55 -12.42 7.97
N ARG A 66 2.19 -13.55 7.65
CA ARG A 66 1.62 -14.89 7.93
C ARG A 66 1.46 -15.12 9.43
N ARG A 67 2.41 -14.64 10.23
CA ARG A 67 2.39 -14.82 11.68
C ARG A 67 1.48 -13.81 12.37
N THR A 68 1.50 -12.56 11.92
CA THR A 68 0.74 -11.46 12.50
C THR A 68 0.11 -10.65 11.38
N SER A 69 -1.22 -10.75 11.25
CA SER A 69 -1.94 -10.14 10.13
C SER A 69 -2.03 -8.61 10.21
N ALA A 70 -1.91 -8.03 11.40
CA ALA A 70 -1.98 -6.58 11.58
C ALA A 70 -0.78 -5.90 10.94
N VAL A 71 -1.05 -5.00 9.99
CA VAL A 71 -0.03 -4.26 9.25
C VAL A 71 -0.43 -2.80 9.13
N SER A 72 0.53 -1.96 8.78
CA SER A 72 0.29 -0.55 8.46
C SER A 72 1.05 -0.16 7.21
N LEU A 73 0.55 0.85 6.51
CA LEU A 73 1.23 1.44 5.36
C LEU A 73 1.25 2.96 5.51
N CYS A 74 2.37 3.55 5.13
CA CYS A 74 2.41 4.97 4.81
C CYS A 74 2.33 5.08 3.29
N VAL A 75 1.19 5.53 2.77
CA VAL A 75 0.98 5.69 1.33
C VAL A 75 1.36 7.10 0.94
N LEU A 76 2.30 7.20 0.01
CA LEU A 76 2.96 8.44 -0.38
C LEU A 76 2.45 8.92 -1.73
N SER A 77 2.67 10.20 -2.02
CA SER A 77 2.55 10.74 -3.36
C SER A 77 3.85 10.52 -4.14
N ASP A 78 3.81 10.67 -5.46
CA ASP A 78 5.03 10.60 -6.29
C ASP A 78 6.03 11.67 -5.90
N ASP A 79 5.56 12.89 -5.60
CA ASP A 79 6.38 13.88 -4.92
C ASP A 79 6.43 13.53 -3.43
N PHE A 80 7.64 13.32 -2.91
CA PHE A 80 7.84 12.96 -1.50
C PHE A 80 7.25 14.01 -0.54
N ASP A 81 7.22 15.28 -0.94
CA ASP A 81 6.63 16.37 -0.14
C ASP A 81 5.11 16.49 -0.34
N GLY A 82 4.52 15.67 -1.19
CA GLY A 82 3.08 15.66 -1.43
C GLY A 82 2.27 15.07 -0.27
N PRO A 83 0.94 15.08 -0.40
CA PRO A 83 0.08 14.50 0.63
C PRO A 83 0.30 12.99 0.81
N TRP A 84 0.11 12.53 2.03
CA TRP A 84 0.28 11.13 2.43
C TRP A 84 -0.80 10.72 3.42
N VAL A 85 -0.97 9.42 3.61
CA VAL A 85 -1.89 8.89 4.61
C VAL A 85 -1.32 7.61 5.21
N GLN A 86 -1.53 7.45 6.53
CA GLN A 86 -1.29 6.15 7.18
C GLN A 86 -2.57 5.34 7.16
N VAL A 87 -2.45 4.10 6.74
CA VAL A 87 -3.55 3.13 6.69
C VAL A 87 -3.16 1.92 7.53
N ASP A 88 -4.09 1.46 8.36
CA ASP A 88 -3.94 0.22 9.12
C ASP A 88 -4.86 -0.85 8.54
N GLY A 89 -4.46 -2.09 8.61
CA GLY A 89 -5.27 -3.17 8.08
C GLY A 89 -4.84 -4.56 8.51
N GLU A 90 -5.58 -5.52 8.00
CA GLU A 90 -5.33 -6.95 8.18
C GLU A 90 -4.87 -7.54 6.86
N ALA A 91 -3.68 -8.11 6.85
CA ALA A 91 -3.09 -8.71 5.66
C ALA A 91 -3.38 -10.20 5.59
N GLU A 92 -3.68 -10.67 4.39
CA GLU A 92 -3.63 -12.09 4.06
C GLU A 92 -2.61 -12.30 2.96
N VAL A 93 -1.97 -13.45 2.98
CA VAL A 93 -1.00 -13.86 1.95
C VAL A 93 -1.69 -14.84 1.02
N LEU A 94 -1.70 -14.52 -0.26
CA LEU A 94 -2.14 -15.44 -1.30
C LEU A 94 -0.92 -15.98 -2.03
N ASP A 95 -0.83 -17.30 -2.08
CA ASP A 95 0.19 -18.00 -2.86
C ASP A 95 -0.44 -18.54 -4.14
N LEU A 96 0.39 -18.95 -5.09
CA LEU A 96 -0.08 -19.63 -6.29
C LEU A 96 -0.68 -21.01 -5.92
N PRO A 97 -1.73 -21.46 -6.60
CA PRO A 97 -2.37 -20.82 -7.77
C PRO A 97 -3.39 -19.72 -7.46
N GLU A 98 -3.86 -19.58 -6.22
CA GLU A 98 -4.91 -18.64 -5.82
C GLU A 98 -4.52 -17.18 -6.07
N ALA A 99 -3.23 -16.87 -6.00
CA ALA A 99 -2.72 -15.51 -6.23
C ALA A 99 -2.79 -15.07 -7.69
N LEU A 100 -2.99 -15.97 -8.65
CA LEU A 100 -2.78 -15.66 -10.07
C LEU A 100 -3.71 -14.56 -10.58
N GLU A 101 -5.02 -14.74 -10.43
CA GLU A 101 -5.99 -13.72 -10.88
C GLU A 101 -5.92 -12.43 -10.05
N PRO A 102 -5.75 -12.47 -8.72
CA PRO A 102 -5.45 -11.27 -7.95
C PRO A 102 -4.18 -10.52 -8.41
N LEU A 103 -3.15 -11.22 -8.88
CA LEU A 103 -1.96 -10.58 -9.47
C LEU A 103 -2.28 -9.88 -10.79
N VAL A 104 -3.18 -10.43 -11.60
CA VAL A 104 -3.69 -9.77 -12.82
C VAL A 104 -4.39 -8.46 -12.43
N ASP A 105 -5.27 -8.50 -11.44
CA ASP A 105 -5.98 -7.31 -10.97
C ASP A 105 -5.01 -6.27 -10.39
N TYR A 106 -3.98 -6.71 -9.67
CA TYR A 106 -2.91 -5.86 -9.16
C TYR A 106 -2.19 -5.11 -10.30
N TYR A 107 -1.77 -5.83 -11.32
CA TYR A 107 -1.11 -5.21 -12.47
C TYR A 107 -2.03 -4.19 -13.14
N ARG A 108 -3.28 -4.59 -13.37
CA ARG A 108 -4.27 -3.72 -14.02
C ARG A 108 -4.53 -2.44 -13.24
N ALA A 109 -4.60 -2.54 -11.91
CA ALA A 109 -4.82 -1.39 -11.03
C ALA A 109 -3.68 -0.36 -11.10
N ILE A 110 -2.45 -0.81 -11.36
CA ILE A 110 -1.26 0.05 -11.35
C ILE A 110 -0.88 0.52 -12.75
N SER A 111 -0.94 -0.39 -13.73
CA SER A 111 -0.36 -0.18 -15.06
C SER A 111 -1.38 -0.26 -16.20
N GLY A 112 -2.64 -0.57 -15.90
CA GLY A 112 -3.66 -0.76 -16.93
C GLY A 112 -3.55 -2.11 -17.61
N GLU A 113 -4.05 -2.22 -18.86
CA GLU A 113 -4.08 -3.48 -19.57
C GLU A 113 -2.67 -3.92 -20.01
N HIS A 114 -2.37 -5.19 -19.76
CA HIS A 114 -1.14 -5.80 -20.23
C HIS A 114 -1.30 -6.20 -21.71
N PRO A 115 -0.27 -6.04 -22.56
CA PRO A 115 -0.37 -6.42 -23.99
C PRO A 115 -0.52 -7.92 -24.21
N ASP A 116 -0.15 -8.75 -23.24
CA ASP A 116 -0.22 -10.21 -23.34
C ASP A 116 -0.47 -10.83 -21.97
N TRP A 117 -1.73 -11.01 -21.60
CA TRP A 117 -2.11 -11.57 -20.30
C TRP A 117 -1.67 -13.02 -20.13
N ALA A 118 -1.61 -13.80 -21.22
CA ALA A 118 -1.14 -15.19 -21.14
C ALA A 118 0.33 -15.24 -20.73
N GLU A 119 1.16 -14.40 -21.32
CA GLU A 119 2.57 -14.28 -20.93
C GLU A 119 2.74 -13.74 -19.51
N TYR A 120 1.94 -12.75 -19.11
CA TYR A 120 1.97 -12.24 -17.74
C TYR A 120 1.69 -13.35 -16.72
N ARG A 121 0.62 -14.14 -16.95
CA ARG A 121 0.26 -15.25 -16.07
C ARG A 121 1.38 -16.31 -15.99
N ALA A 122 1.95 -16.65 -17.13
CA ALA A 122 3.07 -17.58 -17.19
C ALA A 122 4.28 -17.05 -16.42
N ALA A 123 4.57 -15.75 -16.54
CA ALA A 123 5.68 -15.11 -15.81
C ALA A 123 5.46 -15.15 -14.29
N MET A 124 4.24 -14.91 -13.82
CA MET A 124 3.92 -14.96 -12.39
C MET A 124 4.18 -16.37 -11.82
N VAL A 125 3.79 -17.40 -12.56
CA VAL A 125 4.04 -18.79 -12.17
C VAL A 125 5.56 -19.10 -12.15
N ARG A 126 6.28 -18.72 -13.21
CA ARG A 126 7.74 -18.93 -13.28
C ARG A 126 8.47 -18.23 -12.14
N GLN A 127 8.04 -17.05 -11.77
CA GLN A 127 8.67 -16.25 -10.71
C GLN A 127 8.26 -16.68 -9.31
N GLY A 128 7.23 -17.50 -9.18
CA GLY A 128 6.74 -17.96 -7.86
C GLY A 128 6.19 -16.83 -7.01
N LYS A 129 5.44 -15.91 -7.62
CA LYS A 129 4.91 -14.73 -6.94
C LYS A 129 3.87 -15.06 -5.88
N SER A 130 3.82 -14.20 -4.86
CA SER A 130 2.72 -14.13 -3.88
C SER A 130 2.12 -12.75 -3.91
N LEU A 131 0.92 -12.61 -3.35
CA LEU A 131 0.23 -11.34 -3.19
C LEU A 131 -0.11 -11.13 -1.72
N LEU A 132 0.19 -9.95 -1.21
CA LEU A 132 -0.37 -9.47 0.05
C LEU A 132 -1.66 -8.72 -0.29
N ARG A 133 -2.74 -9.06 0.39
CA ARG A 133 -4.04 -8.41 0.23
C ARG A 133 -4.48 -7.90 1.59
N ILE A 134 -4.67 -6.58 1.69
CA ILE A 134 -4.84 -5.90 2.96
C ILE A 134 -6.23 -5.30 3.01
N THR A 135 -7.03 -5.77 3.96
CA THR A 135 -8.33 -5.17 4.28
C THR A 135 -8.09 -3.98 5.19
N VAL A 136 -8.50 -2.81 4.75
CA VAL A 136 -8.33 -1.56 5.49
C VAL A 136 -9.28 -1.54 6.68
N THR A 137 -8.75 -1.37 7.89
CA THR A 137 -9.52 -1.33 9.14
C THR A 137 -9.54 0.05 9.78
N GLY A 138 -8.57 0.91 9.47
CA GLY A 138 -8.50 2.25 10.00
C GLY A 138 -7.51 3.10 9.22
N TRP A 139 -7.60 4.41 9.38
CA TRP A 139 -6.68 5.33 8.73
C TRP A 139 -6.62 6.66 9.47
N GLY A 140 -5.48 7.34 9.31
CA GLY A 140 -5.30 8.70 9.78
C GLY A 140 -5.80 9.74 8.77
N PRO A 141 -5.56 11.01 9.05
CA PRO A 141 -5.91 12.06 8.10
C PRO A 141 -5.02 12.02 6.86
N ILE A 142 -5.52 12.52 5.75
CA ILE A 142 -4.68 12.86 4.59
C ILE A 142 -3.94 14.14 4.96
N ALA A 143 -2.62 14.08 5.00
CA ALA A 143 -1.79 15.12 5.58
C ALA A 143 -0.71 15.61 4.62
N THR A 144 -0.28 16.85 4.82
CA THR A 144 0.94 17.37 4.21
C THR A 144 1.84 17.92 5.30
N GLY A 145 3.15 17.81 5.09
CA GLY A 145 4.13 18.49 5.94
C GLY A 145 4.13 19.99 5.67
N GLY A 146 4.78 20.72 6.55
CA GLY A 146 4.90 22.16 6.47
C GLY A 146 4.93 22.78 7.85
N PHE A 147 4.77 24.09 7.89
CA PHE A 147 4.72 24.82 9.15
C PHE A 147 3.33 24.72 9.77
N PRO A 148 3.22 24.64 11.09
CA PRO A 148 1.92 24.78 11.76
C PRO A 148 1.27 26.13 11.38
N PRO A 149 -0.08 26.16 11.27
CA PRO A 149 -0.77 27.39 10.85
C PRO A 149 -0.44 28.62 11.72
N ASP A 150 -0.31 28.43 13.02
CA ASP A 150 0.00 29.50 13.97
C ASP A 150 1.46 30.00 13.87
N VAL A 151 2.32 29.26 13.19
CA VAL A 151 3.74 29.64 12.98
C VAL A 151 3.94 30.37 11.67
N VAL A 152 3.14 30.05 10.63
CA VAL A 152 3.28 30.67 9.30
C VAL A 152 3.25 32.19 9.36
N ASP A 153 2.37 32.76 10.17
CA ASP A 153 2.22 34.21 10.30
C ASP A 153 3.41 34.86 11.04
N LYS A 154 4.32 34.08 11.59
CA LYS A 154 5.50 34.56 12.34
C LYS A 154 6.79 34.46 11.53
N LEU A 155 6.72 33.92 10.33
CA LEU A 155 7.86 33.80 9.42
C LEU A 155 8.07 35.07 8.59
#